data_826994c62231b88a539c8aa9b6624783
#
_entry.id   826994c62231b88a539c8aa9b6624783
#
_cell.length_a   1.000
_cell.length_b   1.000
_cell.length_c   1.000
_cell.angle_alpha   90.00
_cell.angle_beta   90.00
_cell.angle_gamma   90.00
#
_symmetry.space_group_name_H-M   'P 1'
#
loop_
_entity.id
_entity.type
_entity.pdbx_description
1 polymer ?
#
loop_
_entity_poly.entity_id
_entity_poly.type
_entity_poly.pdbx_seq_one_letter_code
_entity_poly.pdbx_strand_id
1 'polypeptide(L)'
;MKKIIALLLVSLMVCVPSISYCAPADIIFDIINREHSTNSSRAMELLYSFKKSAKANKDNKEPKDVKIIKNEKELNEANLQKGKIQGTLIGIDVSKWDGNINWKQVKGAGIQFAVIRAGYGYTRDKKFKRNIEGAIKNDIYIGIYWFSYAYTVDMAVKEAKVCADIIKPYKNEIDLPVYFDYEYDSVDYAHKQGKSITKVLTTNMADAFCSTITSYGYEAGIYTNLDFSNNYFGKSVLEKWQIWIAQWTRTNTYKKTDYSMWQYGAKSYVKGIKGYVDMDYFYGDKYEKKN
;
A
#
# COMPACT_ATOMS: atom_id res chain seq x y z
N MET A 1 -2.71 35.92 3.78
CA MET A 1 -2.67 34.87 2.74
C MET A 1 -3.36 33.56 3.16
N LYS A 2 -3.15 33.03 4.37
CA LYS A 2 -3.77 31.75 4.82
C LYS A 2 -5.30 31.73 4.90
N LYS A 3 -5.94 32.84 5.26
CA LYS A 3 -7.42 32.97 5.31
C LYS A 3 -8.09 33.08 3.93
N ILE A 4 -7.37 33.57 2.92
CA ILE A 4 -7.87 33.74 1.55
C ILE A 4 -7.93 32.40 0.81
N ILE A 5 -6.98 31.49 1.06
CA ILE A 5 -6.96 30.15 0.45
C ILE A 5 -8.11 29.29 0.99
N ALA A 6 -8.43 29.41 2.29
CA ALA A 6 -9.57 28.71 2.89
C ALA A 6 -10.92 29.22 2.35
N LEU A 7 -11.06 30.54 2.09
CA LEU A 7 -12.27 31.11 1.50
C LEU A 7 -12.45 30.75 0.02
N LEU A 8 -11.37 30.65 -0.74
CA LEU A 8 -11.41 30.23 -2.16
C LEU A 8 -11.82 28.75 -2.32
N LEU A 9 -11.43 27.88 -1.40
CA LEU A 9 -11.84 26.48 -1.40
C LEU A 9 -13.33 26.29 -1.03
N VAL A 10 -13.85 27.11 -0.14
CA VAL A 10 -15.29 27.11 0.23
C VAL A 10 -16.15 27.68 -0.90
N SER A 11 -15.69 28.71 -1.63
CA SER A 11 -16.45 29.31 -2.74
C SER A 11 -16.51 28.41 -3.99
N LEU A 12 -15.55 27.52 -4.21
CA LEU A 12 -15.56 26.54 -5.30
C LEU A 12 -16.50 25.33 -5.05
N MET A 13 -16.96 25.14 -3.81
CA MET A 13 -17.91 24.08 -3.44
C MET A 13 -19.39 24.42 -3.66
N VAL A 14 -19.72 25.69 -3.89
CA VAL A 14 -21.13 26.17 -3.93
C VAL A 14 -21.76 26.13 -5.31
N CYS A 15 -21.02 25.83 -6.39
CA CYS A 15 -21.51 25.94 -7.77
C CYS A 15 -21.62 24.64 -8.56
N VAL A 16 -21.89 23.48 -7.95
CA VAL A 16 -22.25 22.25 -8.71
C VAL A 16 -23.53 21.64 -8.14
N PRO A 17 -24.71 21.95 -8.72
CA PRO A 17 -25.95 21.30 -8.32
C PRO A 17 -26.07 19.95 -9.03
N SER A 18 -25.65 18.86 -8.42
CA SER A 18 -26.06 17.47 -8.69
C SER A 18 -25.09 16.38 -8.25
N ILE A 19 -24.32 16.57 -7.18
CA ILE A 19 -23.53 15.48 -6.61
C ILE A 19 -23.83 15.38 -5.11
N SER A 20 -24.69 14.39 -4.77
CA SER A 20 -25.03 14.02 -3.38
C SER A 20 -23.91 13.23 -2.71
N TYR A 21 -22.70 13.78 -2.63
CA TYR A 21 -21.65 13.30 -1.74
C TYR A 21 -20.70 14.46 -1.44
N CYS A 22 -21.12 15.31 -0.54
CA CYS A 22 -20.23 16.28 0.10
C CYS A 22 -19.51 15.58 1.24
N ALA A 23 -18.20 15.44 1.17
CA ALA A 23 -17.44 15.10 2.38
C ALA A 23 -17.67 16.23 3.39
N PRO A 24 -18.03 15.92 4.65
CA PRO A 24 -18.24 16.94 5.68
C PRO A 24 -17.01 17.85 5.82
N ALA A 25 -17.22 19.13 6.09
CA ALA A 25 -16.16 20.13 6.19
C ALA A 25 -15.10 19.81 7.27
N ASP A 26 -15.48 19.05 8.28
CA ASP A 26 -14.65 18.47 9.32
C ASP A 26 -13.62 17.46 8.79
N ILE A 27 -13.95 16.67 7.76
CA ILE A 27 -13.00 15.74 7.13
C ILE A 27 -11.91 16.53 6.38
N ILE A 28 -12.30 17.60 5.69
CA ILE A 28 -11.35 18.49 4.99
C ILE A 28 -10.45 19.23 6.00
N PHE A 29 -11.04 19.65 7.12
CA PHE A 29 -10.31 20.33 8.20
C PHE A 29 -9.34 19.37 8.92
N ASP A 30 -9.70 18.12 9.09
CA ASP A 30 -8.85 17.09 9.71
C ASP A 30 -7.68 16.68 8.80
N ILE A 31 -7.90 16.66 7.48
CA ILE A 31 -6.84 16.47 6.47
C ILE A 31 -5.85 17.64 6.52
N ILE A 32 -6.34 18.88 6.56
CA ILE A 32 -5.50 20.10 6.61
C ILE A 32 -4.71 20.18 7.93
N ASN A 33 -5.30 19.80 9.06
CA ASN A 33 -4.65 19.85 10.37
C ASN A 33 -3.66 18.71 10.62
N ARG A 34 -3.84 17.54 9.98
CA ARG A 34 -2.84 16.45 10.01
C ARG A 34 -1.60 16.76 9.16
N GLU A 35 -1.71 17.65 8.18
CA GLU A 35 -0.64 18.04 7.26
C GLU A 35 0.34 19.07 7.84
N HIS A 36 0.07 19.65 8.99
CA HIS A 36 1.03 20.59 9.61
C HIS A 36 2.30 19.94 10.13
N SER A 37 2.42 18.62 10.08
CA SER A 37 3.64 17.90 10.48
C SER A 37 4.39 17.19 9.37
N THR A 38 3.83 17.03 8.18
CA THR A 38 4.53 16.40 7.04
C THR A 38 3.96 16.94 5.72
N ASN A 39 4.82 17.41 4.82
CA ASN A 39 4.51 17.61 3.40
C ASN A 39 4.22 16.23 2.78
N SER A 40 2.98 15.84 2.67
CA SER A 40 2.62 14.49 2.30
C SER A 40 2.21 14.43 0.83
N SER A 41 2.93 13.66 0.03
CA SER A 41 2.56 13.24 -1.32
C SER A 41 1.15 12.62 -1.35
N ARG A 42 0.72 11.99 -0.23
CA ARG A 42 -0.63 11.44 -0.04
C ARG A 42 -1.75 12.46 -0.23
N ALA A 43 -1.53 13.73 0.17
CA ALA A 43 -2.50 14.82 -0.07
C ALA A 43 -2.56 15.22 -1.54
N MET A 44 -1.44 15.25 -2.22
CA MET A 44 -1.37 15.56 -3.65
C MET A 44 -1.97 14.44 -4.49
N GLU A 45 -1.73 13.19 -4.14
CA GLU A 45 -2.33 12.01 -4.78
C GLU A 45 -3.85 11.95 -4.57
N LEU A 46 -4.32 12.27 -3.37
CA LEU A 46 -5.74 12.42 -3.06
C LEU A 46 -6.39 13.55 -3.88
N LEU A 47 -5.74 14.71 -3.99
CA LEU A 47 -6.21 15.82 -4.82
C LEU A 47 -6.23 15.48 -6.32
N TYR A 48 -5.22 14.75 -6.79
CA TYR A 48 -5.15 14.27 -8.17
C TYR A 48 -6.23 13.23 -8.46
N SER A 49 -6.46 12.27 -7.55
CA SER A 49 -7.51 11.27 -7.68
C SER A 49 -8.92 11.89 -7.64
N PHE A 50 -9.14 12.91 -6.77
CA PHE A 50 -10.40 13.66 -6.76
C PHE A 50 -10.68 14.41 -8.07
N LYS A 51 -9.66 15.07 -8.64
CA LYS A 51 -9.80 15.75 -9.93
C LYS A 51 -10.10 14.79 -11.07
N LYS A 52 -9.52 13.60 -11.05
CA LYS A 52 -9.71 12.56 -12.06
C LYS A 52 -11.06 11.84 -11.93
N SER A 53 -11.49 11.54 -10.70
CA SER A 53 -12.80 10.93 -10.42
C SER A 53 -13.97 11.85 -10.76
N ALA A 54 -13.82 13.15 -10.54
CA ALA A 54 -14.83 14.14 -10.95
C ALA A 54 -14.98 14.23 -12.49
N LYS A 55 -13.95 13.87 -13.26
CA LYS A 55 -13.96 13.86 -14.72
C LYS A 55 -14.51 12.55 -15.32
N ALA A 56 -14.41 11.44 -14.59
CA ALA A 56 -14.82 10.09 -15.04
C ALA A 56 -16.30 9.74 -14.74
N ASN A 57 -17.00 10.55 -13.95
CA ASN A 57 -18.36 10.24 -13.49
C ASN A 57 -19.48 10.57 -14.50
N LYS A 58 -19.16 10.80 -15.79
CA LYS A 58 -20.19 11.06 -16.81
C LYS A 58 -20.77 9.80 -17.50
N ASP A 59 -20.14 8.65 -17.38
CA ASP A 59 -20.63 7.44 -18.07
C ASP A 59 -20.38 6.20 -17.20
N ASN A 60 -21.31 5.77 -16.32
CA ASN A 60 -21.23 4.38 -15.84
C ASN A 60 -22.52 3.85 -15.21
N LYS A 61 -23.02 2.79 -15.83
CA LYS A 61 -23.96 1.80 -15.28
C LYS A 61 -23.20 0.87 -14.32
N GLU A 62 -23.82 0.51 -13.20
CA GLU A 62 -23.28 -0.46 -12.23
C GLU A 62 -22.99 -1.82 -12.88
N PRO A 63 -21.85 -2.43 -12.59
CA PRO A 63 -21.65 -3.85 -12.87
C PRO A 63 -22.33 -4.69 -11.77
N LYS A 64 -23.24 -5.56 -12.18
CA LYS A 64 -23.77 -6.66 -11.37
C LYS A 64 -22.68 -7.72 -11.25
N ASP A 65 -22.62 -8.37 -10.05
CA ASP A 65 -21.81 -9.55 -9.72
C ASP A 65 -20.40 -9.33 -9.19
N VAL A 66 -20.30 -8.82 -7.96
CA VAL A 66 -19.26 -9.25 -7.03
C VAL A 66 -19.89 -10.27 -6.09
N LYS A 67 -19.60 -11.55 -6.30
CA LYS A 67 -20.02 -12.63 -5.41
C LYS A 67 -19.22 -12.52 -4.11
N ILE A 68 -19.79 -11.90 -3.10
CA ILE A 68 -19.24 -11.93 -1.74
C ILE A 68 -19.35 -13.37 -1.25
N ILE A 69 -18.23 -14.04 -1.04
CA ILE A 69 -18.20 -15.41 -0.49
C ILE A 69 -18.68 -15.32 0.96
N LYS A 70 -19.92 -15.81 1.19
CA LYS A 70 -20.60 -15.78 2.49
C LYS A 70 -20.38 -17.02 3.36
N ASN A 71 -19.44 -17.90 3.01
CA ASN A 71 -19.32 -19.18 3.68
C ASN A 71 -17.91 -19.38 4.29
N GLU A 72 -17.77 -19.07 5.59
CA GLU A 72 -16.53 -19.28 6.37
C GLU A 72 -16.01 -20.73 6.34
N LYS A 73 -16.88 -21.68 6.13
CA LYS A 73 -16.52 -23.11 6.13
C LYS A 73 -15.78 -23.52 4.85
N GLU A 74 -16.18 -23.00 3.70
CA GLU A 74 -15.50 -23.24 2.42
C GLU A 74 -14.14 -22.51 2.34
N LEU A 75 -14.01 -21.33 2.99
CA LEU A 75 -12.74 -20.63 3.08
C LEU A 75 -11.70 -21.36 3.92
N ASN A 76 -12.13 -21.99 5.03
CA ASN A 76 -11.22 -22.66 5.96
C ASN A 76 -10.69 -24.00 5.42
N GLU A 77 -11.48 -24.72 4.62
CA GLU A 77 -11.05 -26.01 4.05
C GLU A 77 -10.04 -25.83 2.88
N ALA A 78 -10.13 -24.74 2.11
CA ALA A 78 -9.20 -24.43 1.02
C ALA A 78 -7.81 -23.96 1.53
N ASN A 79 -7.75 -23.39 2.74
CA ASN A 79 -6.52 -22.78 3.30
C ASN A 79 -5.70 -23.76 4.18
N LEU A 80 -6.14 -25.02 4.36
CA LEU A 80 -5.47 -26.00 5.24
C LEU A 80 -4.28 -26.71 4.61
N GLN A 81 -3.97 -26.51 3.34
CA GLN A 81 -2.72 -26.99 2.75
C GLN A 81 -1.62 -25.93 2.96
N LYS A 82 -0.84 -26.07 4.03
CA LYS A 82 0.40 -25.32 4.23
C LYS A 82 1.28 -25.45 2.97
N GLY A 83 1.32 -24.41 2.13
CA GLY A 83 2.23 -24.35 1.00
C GLY A 83 1.76 -23.58 -0.23
N LYS A 84 0.47 -23.36 -0.42
CA LYS A 84 0.01 -22.60 -1.59
C LYS A 84 -1.23 -21.78 -1.25
N ILE A 85 -1.08 -20.46 -1.23
CA ILE A 85 -2.23 -19.54 -1.13
C ILE A 85 -2.96 -19.62 -2.48
N GLN A 86 -4.22 -20.06 -2.47
CA GLN A 86 -5.05 -20.18 -3.67
C GLN A 86 -6.17 -19.15 -3.64
N GLY A 87 -6.61 -18.72 -4.82
CA GLY A 87 -7.71 -17.78 -4.98
C GLY A 87 -7.34 -16.34 -4.62
N THR A 88 -8.37 -15.51 -4.46
CA THR A 88 -8.22 -14.10 -4.12
C THR A 88 -8.47 -13.88 -2.63
N LEU A 89 -7.48 -13.33 -1.92
CA LEU A 89 -7.58 -12.92 -0.53
C LEU A 89 -7.92 -11.43 -0.43
N ILE A 90 -8.65 -11.06 0.63
CA ILE A 90 -8.92 -9.66 0.99
C ILE A 90 -8.03 -9.29 2.18
N GLY A 91 -7.33 -8.16 2.05
CA GLY A 91 -6.39 -7.69 3.05
C GLY A 91 -6.36 -6.19 3.22
N ILE A 92 -5.43 -5.79 4.06
CA ILE A 92 -5.13 -4.40 4.39
C ILE A 92 -3.63 -4.17 4.41
N ASP A 93 -3.18 -2.94 4.17
CA ASP A 93 -1.84 -2.56 4.55
C ASP A 93 -1.87 -1.55 5.70
N VAL A 94 -0.91 -1.68 6.62
CA VAL A 94 -0.92 -0.94 7.89
C VAL A 94 0.46 -0.52 8.36
N SER A 95 0.49 0.56 9.13
CA SER A 95 1.69 1.14 9.73
C SER A 95 1.42 1.70 11.12
N LYS A 96 2.34 2.50 11.64
CA LYS A 96 2.14 3.26 12.88
C LYS A 96 0.94 4.23 12.80
N TRP A 97 0.55 4.63 11.61
CA TRP A 97 -0.51 5.63 11.41
C TRP A 97 -1.91 5.08 11.68
N ASP A 98 -2.09 3.77 11.59
CA ASP A 98 -3.35 3.07 11.86
C ASP A 98 -3.59 2.85 13.38
N GLY A 99 -2.67 3.34 14.20
CA GLY A 99 -2.81 3.39 15.65
C GLY A 99 -2.74 2.04 16.33
N ASN A 100 -3.66 1.78 17.25
CA ASN A 100 -3.76 0.51 17.98
C ASN A 100 -4.86 -0.34 17.35
N ILE A 101 -4.48 -1.35 16.61
CA ILE A 101 -5.37 -2.24 15.89
C ILE A 101 -5.88 -3.35 16.84
N ASN A 102 -7.18 -3.65 16.76
CA ASN A 102 -7.78 -4.81 17.38
C ASN A 102 -7.88 -5.95 16.35
N TRP A 103 -6.84 -6.75 16.25
CA TRP A 103 -6.68 -7.78 15.22
C TRP A 103 -7.78 -8.86 15.26
N LYS A 104 -8.33 -9.17 16.44
CA LYS A 104 -9.48 -10.08 16.55
C LYS A 104 -10.72 -9.53 15.82
N GLN A 105 -10.95 -8.22 15.92
CA GLN A 105 -12.06 -7.59 15.19
C GLN A 105 -11.76 -7.46 13.71
N VAL A 106 -10.49 -7.22 13.33
CA VAL A 106 -10.04 -7.18 11.93
C VAL A 106 -10.25 -8.54 11.27
N LYS A 107 -9.84 -9.64 11.90
CA LYS A 107 -10.11 -11.00 11.42
C LYS A 107 -11.62 -11.27 11.29
N GLY A 108 -12.38 -10.91 12.31
CA GLY A 108 -13.85 -11.06 12.29
C GLY A 108 -14.57 -10.17 11.29
N ALA A 109 -13.89 -9.17 10.71
CA ALA A 109 -14.37 -8.36 9.57
C ALA A 109 -14.07 -9.00 8.20
N GLY A 110 -13.47 -10.20 8.17
CA GLY A 110 -13.17 -10.93 6.94
C GLY A 110 -11.81 -10.63 6.34
N ILE A 111 -10.92 -9.90 7.05
CA ILE A 111 -9.56 -9.65 6.59
C ILE A 111 -8.73 -10.92 6.74
N GLN A 112 -8.08 -11.33 5.66
CA GLN A 112 -7.33 -12.58 5.56
C GLN A 112 -5.82 -12.36 5.58
N PHE A 113 -5.32 -11.22 5.08
CA PHE A 113 -3.91 -10.86 5.14
C PHE A 113 -3.68 -9.41 5.52
N ALA A 114 -2.46 -9.10 5.95
CA ALA A 114 -2.02 -7.74 6.21
C ALA A 114 -0.60 -7.54 5.71
N VAL A 115 -0.35 -6.46 4.95
CA VAL A 115 0.99 -6.00 4.60
C VAL A 115 1.41 -4.97 5.64
N ILE A 116 2.41 -5.31 6.48
CA ILE A 116 2.75 -4.53 7.66
C ILE A 116 4.07 -3.77 7.42
N ARG A 117 4.06 -2.45 7.64
CA ARG A 117 5.29 -1.68 7.56
C ARG A 117 6.29 -2.10 8.62
N ALA A 118 7.43 -2.69 8.19
CA ALA A 118 8.51 -3.01 9.11
C ALA A 118 9.28 -1.76 9.54
N GLY A 119 9.46 -0.81 8.61
CA GLY A 119 10.18 0.41 8.89
C GLY A 119 10.27 1.35 7.69
N TYR A 120 11.12 2.35 7.82
CA TYR A 120 11.38 3.35 6.79
C TYR A 120 12.80 3.92 6.95
N GLY A 121 13.49 4.19 5.85
CA GLY A 121 14.89 4.62 5.89
C GLY A 121 15.74 3.63 6.69
N TYR A 122 16.22 4.02 7.86
CA TYR A 122 16.97 3.14 8.79
C TYR A 122 16.22 2.94 10.12
N THR A 123 14.91 3.20 10.15
CA THR A 123 14.14 3.22 11.39
C THR A 123 13.04 2.19 11.36
N ARG A 124 12.95 1.36 12.42
CA ARG A 124 11.80 0.45 12.61
C ARG A 124 10.52 1.23 12.85
N ASP A 125 9.41 0.80 12.26
CA ASP A 125 8.10 1.33 12.56
C ASP A 125 7.74 1.08 14.03
N LYS A 126 7.24 2.11 14.71
CA LYS A 126 6.95 2.06 16.16
C LYS A 126 5.85 1.05 16.52
N LYS A 127 4.98 0.70 15.58
CA LYS A 127 3.89 -0.26 15.78
C LYS A 127 4.17 -1.62 15.15
N PHE A 128 5.29 -1.79 14.44
CA PHE A 128 5.60 -3.03 13.73
C PHE A 128 5.43 -4.27 14.60
N LYS A 129 6.13 -4.31 15.76
CA LYS A 129 6.07 -5.46 16.66
C LYS A 129 4.64 -5.78 17.10
N ARG A 130 3.88 -4.75 17.53
CA ARG A 130 2.48 -4.91 17.94
C ARG A 130 1.59 -5.41 16.81
N ASN A 131 1.80 -4.89 15.60
CA ASN A 131 0.98 -5.24 14.45
C ASN A 131 1.26 -6.66 14.00
N ILE A 132 2.53 -7.05 13.84
CA ILE A 132 2.87 -8.40 13.37
C ILE A 132 2.46 -9.47 14.38
N GLU A 133 2.75 -9.29 15.67
CA GLU A 133 2.35 -10.24 16.72
C GLU A 133 0.83 -10.35 16.86
N GLY A 134 0.13 -9.22 16.69
CA GLY A 134 -1.32 -9.20 16.71
C GLY A 134 -1.97 -9.89 15.52
N ALA A 135 -1.43 -9.72 14.33
CA ALA A 135 -1.89 -10.38 13.12
C ALA A 135 -1.62 -11.90 13.16
N ILE A 136 -0.42 -12.32 13.54
CA ILE A 136 -0.05 -13.73 13.73
C ILE A 136 -0.99 -14.42 14.72
N LYS A 137 -1.23 -13.81 15.88
CA LYS A 137 -2.11 -14.38 16.92
C LYS A 137 -3.56 -14.59 16.47
N ASN A 138 -3.97 -13.93 15.38
CA ASN A 138 -5.33 -14.00 14.84
C ASN A 138 -5.37 -14.68 13.46
N ASP A 139 -4.37 -15.48 13.12
CA ASP A 139 -4.30 -16.27 11.88
C ASP A 139 -4.52 -15.41 10.60
N ILE A 140 -3.88 -14.24 10.57
CA ILE A 140 -3.84 -13.34 9.42
C ILE A 140 -2.51 -13.56 8.71
N TYR A 141 -2.51 -13.84 7.39
CA TYR A 141 -1.32 -13.95 6.58
C TYR A 141 -0.52 -12.65 6.55
N ILE A 142 0.79 -12.75 6.58
CA ILE A 142 1.70 -11.62 6.75
C ILE A 142 2.49 -11.33 5.48
N GLY A 143 2.34 -10.11 4.97
CA GLY A 143 3.29 -9.46 4.08
C GLY A 143 3.99 -8.30 4.79
N ILE A 144 5.09 -7.86 4.23
CA ILE A 144 5.90 -6.76 4.79
C ILE A 144 6.07 -5.68 3.73
N TYR A 145 6.15 -4.43 4.14
CA TYR A 145 6.68 -3.37 3.29
C TYR A 145 7.71 -2.51 4.03
N TRP A 146 8.63 -1.96 3.25
CA TRP A 146 9.67 -1.03 3.70
C TRP A 146 9.56 0.27 2.93
N PHE A 147 9.24 1.36 3.62
CA PHE A 147 9.19 2.68 3.01
C PHE A 147 10.61 3.23 2.86
N SER A 148 11.08 3.32 1.62
CA SER A 148 12.47 3.66 1.33
C SER A 148 12.67 5.18 1.20
N TYR A 149 13.73 5.68 1.83
CA TYR A 149 14.28 7.01 1.60
C TYR A 149 15.65 6.98 0.91
N ALA A 150 15.97 5.86 0.27
CA ALA A 150 17.22 5.73 -0.46
C ALA A 150 17.28 6.67 -1.66
N TYR A 151 18.43 7.24 -1.90
CA TYR A 151 18.80 8.00 -3.10
C TYR A 151 20.10 7.53 -3.72
N THR A 152 20.60 6.37 -3.28
CA THR A 152 21.69 5.61 -3.88
C THR A 152 21.42 4.11 -3.75
N VAL A 153 22.02 3.31 -4.62
CA VAL A 153 21.91 1.85 -4.57
C VAL A 153 22.41 1.29 -3.23
N ASP A 154 23.56 1.80 -2.72
CA ASP A 154 24.11 1.37 -1.44
C ASP A 154 23.16 1.66 -0.27
N MET A 155 22.42 2.75 -0.31
CA MET A 155 21.40 3.04 0.70
C MET A 155 20.27 2.01 0.63
N ALA A 156 19.77 1.68 -0.56
CA ALA A 156 18.73 0.67 -0.72
C ALA A 156 19.17 -0.71 -0.20
N VAL A 157 20.42 -1.12 -0.45
CA VAL A 157 21.01 -2.33 0.12
C VAL A 157 21.07 -2.27 1.65
N LYS A 158 21.48 -1.13 2.23
CA LYS A 158 21.52 -0.96 3.69
C LYS A 158 20.11 -1.01 4.30
N GLU A 159 19.14 -0.35 3.67
CA GLU A 159 17.74 -0.39 4.10
C GLU A 159 17.18 -1.82 4.07
N ALA A 160 17.48 -2.60 3.02
CA ALA A 160 17.08 -4.00 2.91
C ALA A 160 17.68 -4.87 4.03
N LYS A 161 18.94 -4.65 4.39
CA LYS A 161 19.59 -5.35 5.51
C LYS A 161 18.93 -5.01 6.85
N VAL A 162 18.64 -3.73 7.10
CA VAL A 162 17.93 -3.28 8.31
C VAL A 162 16.52 -3.89 8.35
N CYS A 163 15.81 -3.92 7.22
CA CYS A 163 14.52 -4.57 7.11
C CYS A 163 14.63 -6.05 7.46
N ALA A 164 15.56 -6.80 6.84
CA ALA A 164 15.77 -8.22 7.08
C ALA A 164 16.09 -8.51 8.55
N ASP A 165 16.92 -7.70 9.21
CA ASP A 165 17.24 -7.86 10.63
C ASP A 165 16.01 -7.65 11.54
N ILE A 166 15.16 -6.67 11.21
CA ILE A 166 13.94 -6.37 11.97
C ILE A 166 12.92 -7.51 11.87
N ILE A 167 12.76 -8.10 10.67
CA ILE A 167 11.75 -9.13 10.41
C ILE A 167 12.26 -10.54 10.72
N LYS A 168 13.57 -10.73 10.94
CA LYS A 168 14.19 -12.02 11.20
C LYS A 168 13.51 -12.87 12.28
N PRO A 169 13.06 -12.30 13.43
CA PRO A 169 12.37 -13.09 14.46
C PRO A 169 11.04 -13.72 14.01
N TYR A 170 10.48 -13.23 12.91
CA TYR A 170 9.17 -13.63 12.38
C TYR A 170 9.28 -14.35 11.04
N LYS A 171 10.48 -14.83 10.67
CA LYS A 171 10.76 -15.37 9.32
C LYS A 171 9.78 -16.45 8.89
N ASN A 172 9.41 -17.35 9.80
CA ASN A 172 8.51 -18.47 9.50
C ASN A 172 7.01 -18.08 9.46
N GLU A 173 6.70 -16.85 9.84
CA GLU A 173 5.34 -16.31 9.89
C GLU A 173 5.07 -15.32 8.75
N ILE A 174 6.08 -15.05 7.90
CA ILE A 174 5.94 -14.17 6.74
C ILE A 174 5.56 -15.03 5.54
N ASP A 175 4.32 -14.88 5.09
CA ASP A 175 3.69 -15.69 4.05
C ASP A 175 3.78 -15.07 2.66
N LEU A 176 3.82 -13.72 2.60
CA LEU A 176 3.77 -12.90 1.41
C LEU A 176 5.09 -12.13 1.24
N PRO A 177 5.34 -11.52 0.06
CA PRO A 177 6.59 -10.80 -0.19
C PRO A 177 6.88 -9.65 0.78
N VAL A 178 8.16 -9.30 0.83
CA VAL A 178 8.68 -8.05 1.39
C VAL A 178 8.78 -7.03 0.27
N TYR A 179 7.97 -5.98 0.34
CA TYR A 179 7.85 -5.00 -0.74
C TYR A 179 8.75 -3.78 -0.53
N PHE A 180 9.47 -3.41 -1.58
CA PHE A 180 10.15 -2.12 -1.71
C PHE A 180 9.10 -1.07 -2.04
N ASP A 181 8.90 -0.12 -1.14
CA ASP A 181 7.95 0.97 -1.27
C ASP A 181 8.72 2.28 -1.45
N TYR A 182 8.66 2.84 -2.68
CA TYR A 182 9.34 4.06 -3.08
C TYR A 182 8.35 4.98 -3.78
N GLU A 183 8.06 6.12 -3.16
CA GLU A 183 6.99 7.00 -3.55
C GLU A 183 7.44 8.46 -3.71
N TYR A 184 6.49 9.39 -3.91
CA TYR A 184 6.76 10.82 -4.06
C TYR A 184 7.52 11.41 -2.87
N ASP A 185 7.17 11.02 -1.63
CA ASP A 185 7.91 11.48 -0.44
C ASP A 185 9.36 11.01 -0.44
N SER A 186 9.66 9.87 -1.04
CA SER A 186 11.03 9.37 -1.22
C SER A 186 11.80 10.26 -2.20
N VAL A 187 11.16 10.61 -3.33
CA VAL A 187 11.72 11.52 -4.35
C VAL A 187 11.93 12.91 -3.77
N ASP A 188 10.93 13.43 -3.06
CA ASP A 188 11.01 14.74 -2.41
C ASP A 188 12.11 14.79 -1.34
N TYR A 189 12.28 13.71 -0.59
CA TYR A 189 13.38 13.58 0.36
C TYR A 189 14.74 13.65 -0.34
N ALA A 190 14.91 12.89 -1.44
CA ALA A 190 16.15 12.92 -2.21
C ALA A 190 16.46 14.33 -2.77
N HIS A 191 15.45 15.02 -3.30
CA HIS A 191 15.59 16.39 -3.80
C HIS A 191 16.03 17.36 -2.68
N LYS A 192 15.47 17.22 -1.47
CA LYS A 192 15.90 18.00 -0.29
C LYS A 192 17.35 17.72 0.12
N GLN A 193 17.88 16.54 -0.24
CA GLN A 193 19.31 16.22 -0.08
C GLN A 193 20.18 16.65 -1.28
N GLY A 194 19.61 17.41 -2.23
CA GLY A 194 20.31 17.87 -3.44
C GLY A 194 20.59 16.75 -4.43
N LYS A 195 19.78 15.66 -4.41
CA LYS A 195 19.94 14.50 -5.30
C LYS A 195 18.86 14.46 -6.34
N SER A 196 19.24 14.22 -7.59
CA SER A 196 18.29 13.96 -8.66
C SER A 196 17.96 12.47 -8.73
N ILE A 197 16.68 12.18 -8.86
CA ILE A 197 16.16 10.81 -9.01
C ILE A 197 15.87 10.56 -10.49
N THR A 198 16.46 9.51 -11.03
CA THR A 198 16.24 9.06 -12.41
C THR A 198 15.62 7.67 -12.43
N LYS A 199 14.93 7.34 -13.52
CA LYS A 199 14.36 6.01 -13.73
C LYS A 199 15.39 4.89 -13.61
N VAL A 200 16.61 5.11 -14.11
CA VAL A 200 17.71 4.13 -13.99
C VAL A 200 18.10 3.92 -12.55
N LEU A 201 18.22 5.01 -11.78
CA LEU A 201 18.60 4.94 -10.36
C LEU A 201 17.53 4.21 -9.54
N THR A 202 16.25 4.56 -9.67
CA THR A 202 15.17 3.89 -8.92
C THR A 202 15.03 2.42 -9.31
N THR A 203 15.22 2.09 -10.58
CA THR A 203 15.27 0.70 -11.06
C THR A 203 16.38 -0.09 -10.36
N ASN A 204 17.59 0.48 -10.30
CA ASN A 204 18.73 -0.16 -9.66
C ASN A 204 18.56 -0.27 -8.14
N MET A 205 17.97 0.75 -7.50
CA MET A 205 17.67 0.70 -6.06
C MET A 205 16.64 -0.39 -5.74
N ALA A 206 15.56 -0.48 -6.50
CA ALA A 206 14.53 -1.50 -6.32
C ALA A 206 15.11 -2.92 -6.52
N ASP A 207 15.90 -3.12 -7.58
CA ASP A 207 16.55 -4.42 -7.83
C ASP A 207 17.52 -4.80 -6.72
N ALA A 208 18.32 -3.86 -6.24
CA ALA A 208 19.29 -4.09 -5.17
C ALA A 208 18.61 -4.39 -3.82
N PHE A 209 17.52 -3.67 -3.49
CA PHE A 209 16.71 -3.95 -2.30
C PHE A 209 16.12 -5.37 -2.36
N CYS A 210 15.40 -5.67 -3.45
CA CYS A 210 14.74 -6.97 -3.62
C CYS A 210 15.74 -8.13 -3.65
N SER A 211 16.86 -7.98 -4.37
CA SER A 211 17.94 -8.99 -4.41
C SER A 211 18.55 -9.21 -3.02
N THR A 212 18.72 -8.15 -2.23
CA THR A 212 19.22 -8.27 -0.84
C THR A 212 18.19 -9.01 0.02
N ILE A 213 16.92 -8.65 -0.02
CA ILE A 213 15.83 -9.33 0.72
C ILE A 213 15.81 -10.83 0.37
N THR A 214 15.90 -11.15 -0.93
CA THR A 214 15.92 -12.56 -1.39
C THR A 214 17.13 -13.31 -0.87
N SER A 215 18.30 -12.68 -0.77
CA SER A 215 19.50 -13.32 -0.20
C SER A 215 19.34 -13.72 1.28
N TYR A 216 18.39 -13.11 2.01
CA TYR A 216 17.99 -13.51 3.36
C TYR A 216 16.90 -14.60 3.39
N GLY A 217 16.47 -15.07 2.23
CA GLY A 217 15.50 -16.14 2.05
C GLY A 217 14.03 -15.69 2.26
N TYR A 218 13.70 -14.46 1.84
CA TYR A 218 12.35 -13.95 1.73
C TYR A 218 11.97 -13.77 0.26
N GLU A 219 10.70 -13.87 -0.05
CA GLU A 219 10.18 -13.37 -1.32
C GLU A 219 10.21 -11.85 -1.33
N ALA A 220 10.49 -11.24 -2.49
CA ALA A 220 10.57 -9.80 -2.63
C ALA A 220 9.64 -9.27 -3.71
N GLY A 221 9.19 -8.03 -3.55
CA GLY A 221 8.33 -7.36 -4.51
C GLY A 221 8.51 -5.85 -4.49
N ILE A 222 7.79 -5.18 -5.39
CA ILE A 222 7.79 -3.74 -5.55
C ILE A 222 6.36 -3.24 -5.41
N TYR A 223 6.14 -2.29 -4.50
CA TYR A 223 4.94 -1.46 -4.50
C TYR A 223 5.09 -0.36 -5.53
N THR A 224 4.08 -0.14 -6.34
CA THR A 224 4.08 0.87 -7.39
C THR A 224 2.67 1.34 -7.71
N ASN A 225 2.56 2.51 -8.31
CA ASN A 225 1.34 3.01 -8.96
C ASN A 225 1.57 3.17 -10.47
N LEU A 226 0.55 3.63 -11.21
CA LEU A 226 0.66 3.80 -12.66
C LEU A 226 1.75 4.80 -13.06
N ASP A 227 1.93 5.88 -12.30
CA ASP A 227 2.94 6.89 -12.59
C ASP A 227 4.35 6.35 -12.34
N PHE A 228 4.57 5.76 -11.16
CA PHE A 228 5.87 5.19 -10.82
C PHE A 228 6.27 4.04 -11.75
N SER A 229 5.33 3.17 -12.11
CA SER A 229 5.57 2.11 -13.08
C SER A 229 5.92 2.64 -14.48
N ASN A 230 5.43 3.83 -14.84
CA ASN A 230 5.73 4.45 -16.14
C ASN A 230 7.03 5.24 -16.12
N ASN A 231 7.26 6.04 -15.08
CA ASN A 231 8.23 7.11 -15.10
C ASN A 231 9.44 6.84 -14.20
N TYR A 232 9.31 5.96 -13.18
CA TYR A 232 10.36 5.71 -12.21
C TYR A 232 10.94 4.29 -12.27
N PHE A 233 10.16 3.25 -12.60
CA PHE A 233 10.68 1.89 -12.68
C PHE A 233 10.85 1.40 -14.11
N GLY A 234 11.99 0.78 -14.41
CA GLY A 234 12.28 0.12 -15.69
C GLY A 234 11.49 -1.19 -15.81
N LYS A 235 11.22 -1.60 -17.06
CA LYS A 235 10.51 -2.85 -17.37
C LYS A 235 11.21 -4.06 -16.76
N SER A 236 12.55 -4.10 -16.82
CA SER A 236 13.37 -5.20 -16.30
C SER A 236 13.09 -5.53 -14.84
N VAL A 237 12.95 -4.53 -13.98
CA VAL A 237 12.70 -4.73 -12.55
C VAL A 237 11.23 -5.06 -12.27
N LEU A 238 10.31 -4.50 -13.05
CA LEU A 238 8.87 -4.80 -12.92
C LEU A 238 8.52 -6.23 -13.39
N GLU A 239 9.28 -6.79 -14.34
CA GLU A 239 9.09 -8.19 -14.80
C GLU A 239 9.81 -9.20 -13.90
N LYS A 240 10.85 -8.76 -13.20
CA LYS A 240 11.68 -9.64 -12.35
C LYS A 240 11.02 -9.92 -10.99
N TRP A 241 10.39 -8.93 -10.38
CA TRP A 241 9.89 -8.98 -9.02
C TRP A 241 8.37 -9.02 -8.94
N GLN A 242 7.84 -9.48 -7.81
CA GLN A 242 6.40 -9.45 -7.55
C GLN A 242 5.89 -8.01 -7.50
N ILE A 243 4.74 -7.74 -8.10
CA ILE A 243 4.18 -6.39 -8.15
C ILE A 243 2.95 -6.26 -7.25
N TRP A 244 3.00 -5.26 -6.40
CA TRP A 244 1.88 -4.73 -5.67
C TRP A 244 1.49 -3.38 -6.27
N ILE A 245 0.42 -3.37 -7.05
CA ILE A 245 -0.03 -2.18 -7.79
C ILE A 245 -1.07 -1.40 -7.01
N ALA A 246 -0.84 -0.11 -6.80
CA ALA A 246 -1.83 0.82 -6.26
C ALA A 246 -2.60 1.50 -7.40
N GLN A 247 -3.90 1.31 -7.38
CA GLN A 247 -4.83 2.01 -8.26
C GLN A 247 -6.21 2.03 -7.61
N TRP A 248 -6.60 3.17 -7.04
CA TRP A 248 -7.85 3.32 -6.30
C TRP A 248 -9.04 3.57 -7.22
N THR A 249 -9.45 2.52 -7.89
CA THR A 249 -10.49 2.51 -8.92
C THR A 249 -11.34 1.25 -8.78
N ARG A 250 -12.50 1.21 -9.44
CA ARG A 250 -13.35 0.01 -9.45
C ARG A 250 -12.73 -1.16 -10.22
N THR A 251 -11.90 -0.86 -11.22
CA THR A 251 -11.23 -1.85 -12.07
C THR A 251 -9.77 -1.50 -12.23
N ASN A 252 -8.90 -2.50 -12.13
CA ASN A 252 -7.48 -2.30 -12.36
C ASN A 252 -7.20 -2.20 -13.87
N THR A 253 -6.50 -1.13 -14.28
CA THR A 253 -6.13 -0.89 -15.69
C THR A 253 -4.64 -1.10 -15.95
N TYR A 254 -3.88 -1.55 -14.95
CA TYR A 254 -2.46 -1.86 -15.10
C TYR A 254 -2.24 -3.01 -16.08
N LYS A 255 -1.36 -2.81 -17.08
CA LYS A 255 -1.12 -3.77 -18.18
C LYS A 255 0.36 -3.96 -18.50
N LYS A 256 1.27 -3.40 -17.69
CA LYS A 256 2.70 -3.48 -18.02
C LYS A 256 3.32 -4.84 -17.75
N THR A 257 2.95 -5.44 -16.63
CA THR A 257 3.43 -6.74 -16.20
C THR A 257 2.31 -7.44 -15.42
N ASP A 258 2.50 -8.69 -15.09
CA ASP A 258 1.64 -9.35 -14.11
C ASP A 258 1.83 -8.72 -12.73
N TYR A 259 0.79 -8.82 -11.90
CA TYR A 259 0.80 -8.38 -10.52
C TYR A 259 0.09 -9.40 -9.63
N SER A 260 0.62 -9.61 -8.44
CA SER A 260 0.04 -10.53 -7.45
C SER A 260 -0.80 -9.81 -6.39
N MET A 261 -0.67 -8.48 -6.28
CA MET A 261 -1.42 -7.70 -5.30
C MET A 261 -1.92 -6.37 -5.89
N TRP A 262 -3.11 -5.97 -5.47
CA TRP A 262 -3.72 -4.72 -5.88
C TRP A 262 -4.30 -3.98 -4.68
N GLN A 263 -3.72 -2.80 -4.37
CA GLN A 263 -4.30 -1.84 -3.43
C GLN A 263 -5.40 -1.06 -4.19
N TYR A 264 -6.66 -1.40 -3.88
CA TYR A 264 -7.81 -0.88 -4.62
C TYR A 264 -8.51 0.28 -3.93
N GLY A 265 -8.20 0.55 -2.68
CA GLY A 265 -8.84 1.62 -1.92
C GLY A 265 -7.99 2.10 -0.75
N ALA A 266 -8.08 3.40 -0.46
CA ALA A 266 -7.34 4.06 0.61
C ALA A 266 -8.26 4.70 1.67
N LYS A 267 -9.56 4.44 1.63
CA LYS A 267 -10.55 5.07 2.53
C LYS A 267 -11.63 4.08 2.96
N SER A 268 -11.22 2.91 3.41
CA SER A 268 -12.15 1.90 3.88
C SER A 268 -12.21 1.85 5.41
N TYR A 269 -13.38 1.53 5.95
CA TYR A 269 -13.54 1.27 7.37
C TYR A 269 -13.50 -0.24 7.61
N VAL A 270 -12.58 -0.67 8.47
CA VAL A 270 -12.49 -2.04 8.94
C VAL A 270 -12.68 -2.08 10.45
N LYS A 271 -13.61 -2.92 10.92
CA LYS A 271 -13.84 -3.07 12.37
C LYS A 271 -12.54 -3.49 13.07
N GLY A 272 -12.16 -2.75 14.09
CA GLY A 272 -10.89 -2.98 14.80
C GLY A 272 -9.80 -1.97 14.50
N ILE A 273 -10.00 -1.10 13.49
CA ILE A 273 -9.10 0.00 13.15
C ILE A 273 -9.84 1.32 13.35
N LYS A 274 -9.16 2.30 13.95
CA LYS A 274 -9.72 3.63 14.13
C LYS A 274 -9.35 4.51 12.93
N GLY A 275 -10.34 4.90 12.14
CA GLY A 275 -10.14 5.71 10.94
C GLY A 275 -10.18 4.89 9.67
N TYR A 276 -9.62 5.45 8.61
CA TYR A 276 -9.53 4.79 7.31
C TYR A 276 -8.30 3.90 7.24
N VAL A 277 -8.42 2.81 6.47
CA VAL A 277 -7.32 1.89 6.17
C VAL A 277 -7.31 1.58 4.68
N ASP A 278 -6.13 1.29 4.16
CA ASP A 278 -5.91 0.86 2.79
C ASP A 278 -6.34 -0.60 2.62
N MET A 279 -6.96 -0.91 1.46
CA MET A 279 -7.53 -2.23 1.18
C MET A 279 -6.89 -2.85 -0.04
N ASP A 280 -6.65 -4.15 0.07
CA ASP A 280 -5.90 -4.93 -0.91
C ASP A 280 -6.61 -6.22 -1.32
N TYR A 281 -6.40 -6.61 -2.58
CA TYR A 281 -6.58 -7.98 -3.05
C TYR A 281 -5.23 -8.62 -3.29
N PHE A 282 -5.04 -9.85 -2.80
CA PHE A 282 -3.92 -10.70 -3.16
C PHE A 282 -4.43 -11.87 -4.01
N TYR A 283 -3.81 -12.09 -5.16
CA TYR A 283 -4.18 -13.11 -6.14
C TYR A 283 -3.24 -14.30 -6.03
N GLY A 284 -3.55 -15.27 -5.17
CA GLY A 284 -2.71 -16.43 -4.91
C GLY A 284 -2.40 -17.26 -6.15
N ASP A 285 -3.38 -17.38 -7.06
CA ASP A 285 -3.22 -18.14 -8.31
C ASP A 285 -2.24 -17.49 -9.31
N LYS A 286 -1.98 -16.19 -9.15
CA LYS A 286 -0.96 -15.44 -9.92
C LYS A 286 0.39 -15.36 -9.20
N TYR A 287 0.46 -15.87 -7.99
CA TYR A 287 1.65 -15.83 -7.16
C TYR A 287 2.45 -17.12 -7.35
N GLU A 288 3.44 -17.08 -8.21
CA GLU A 288 4.44 -18.14 -8.30
C GLU A 288 5.63 -17.77 -7.42
N LYS A 289 5.96 -18.65 -6.43
CA LYS A 289 7.23 -18.53 -5.73
C LYS A 289 8.34 -18.69 -6.77
N LYS A 290 9.03 -17.59 -7.05
CA LYS A 290 10.24 -17.64 -7.87
C LYS A 290 11.37 -18.15 -6.97
N ASN A 291 11.61 -19.48 -7.01
CA ASN A 291 12.75 -20.12 -6.36
C ASN A 291 14.07 -19.57 -6.90
#